data_dec3e31f3b9eaf58ef3a14e62d39b789
#
_entry.id   dec3e31f3b9eaf58ef3a14e62d39b789
#
_cell.length_a   1.000
_cell.length_b   1.000
_cell.length_c   1.000
_cell.angle_alpha   90.00
_cell.angle_beta   90.00
_cell.angle_gamma   90.00
#
_symmetry.space_group_name_H-M   'P 1'
#
loop_
_entity.id
_entity.type
_entity.pdbx_description
1 polymer ?
#
loop_
_entity_poly.entity_id
_entity_poly.type
_entity_poly.pdbx_seq_one_letter_code
_entity_poly.pdbx_strand_id
1 'polypeptide(L)'
;VPGQTAGVSVFTDDLISTTGLTRLQLAIAYLVGTGTSGLLLGAGGRAIDRHGSRVVAFAATVGLAATLLGLSVIGPMSTPVGLVVMSIGFGCLRFSGQGLLTLASRNMVAQWFDRRRGLVTAVSSAVASFALAASPALLLVLIDIDGFRTAWQIMALALVVVVGSIIITFYRVSPEAAGIEIDGRGRTAIPDEPEPGTSAPERTVLIIGTEHDATRAQALRDVRFWALTIPVAALSSTATAITFHIVDLGAELGLTDDEIVRIFVPIAFVSVPITLLTGWITDRVTPLFVAMAMTLAQLVMYPTIGLLDTRWGAVAAVITWGAAQGCFSALTSAAIPKVFGRRYLGAISGAQMSAMVIGSAIGPAFFALVQSITGGYRAALWLSMLLPAIALLLSIAGLRHDQHGDRRAHACR
;
A
#
# COMPACT_ATOMS: atom_id res chain seq x y z
N VAL A 1 6.28 3.83 9.87
CA VAL A 1 5.61 5.14 9.70
C VAL A 1 4.40 5.19 10.63
N PRO A 2 4.19 6.28 11.41
CA PRO A 2 3.12 6.39 12.41
C PRO A 2 1.69 6.16 11.89
N GLY A 3 1.45 6.32 10.62
CA GLY A 3 0.14 6.09 9.99
C GLY A 3 -0.20 4.62 9.71
N GLN A 4 0.67 3.69 9.99
CA GLN A 4 0.41 2.26 9.83
C GLN A 4 -0.41 1.72 11.01
N THR A 5 -1.24 0.72 10.76
CA THR A 5 -2.12 0.11 11.77
C THR A 5 -1.34 -0.34 13.02
N ALA A 6 -0.20 -1.01 12.83
CA ALA A 6 0.66 -1.46 13.92
C ALA A 6 1.28 -0.31 14.73
N GLY A 7 1.50 0.86 14.11
CA GLY A 7 1.98 2.06 14.81
C GLY A 7 0.90 2.69 15.70
N VAL A 8 -0.35 2.73 15.20
CA VAL A 8 -1.48 3.32 15.94
C VAL A 8 -1.90 2.42 17.10
N SER A 9 -1.83 1.09 16.96
CA SER A 9 -2.28 0.15 17.98
C SER A 9 -1.54 0.30 19.31
N VAL A 10 -0.25 0.66 19.27
CA VAL A 10 0.58 0.89 20.48
C VAL A 10 0.05 2.03 21.35
N PHE A 11 -0.61 3.03 20.73
CA PHE A 11 -1.14 4.21 21.43
C PHE A 11 -2.63 4.11 21.77
N THR A 12 -3.27 2.98 21.53
CA THR A 12 -4.74 2.83 21.67
C THR A 12 -5.22 3.11 23.09
N ASP A 13 -4.55 2.56 24.10
CA ASP A 13 -4.96 2.71 25.49
C ASP A 13 -4.70 4.14 26.00
N ASP A 14 -3.61 4.77 25.57
CA ASP A 14 -3.32 6.18 25.86
C ASP A 14 -4.37 7.12 25.25
N LEU A 15 -4.80 6.83 24.03
CA LEU A 15 -5.84 7.63 23.37
C LEU A 15 -7.20 7.44 24.04
N ILE A 16 -7.56 6.23 24.46
CA ILE A 16 -8.79 5.95 25.21
C ILE A 16 -8.78 6.71 26.54
N SER A 17 -7.70 6.59 27.31
CA SER A 17 -7.58 7.27 28.62
C SER A 17 -7.60 8.79 28.51
N THR A 18 -7.03 9.34 27.43
CA THR A 18 -6.93 10.78 27.22
C THR A 18 -8.24 11.38 26.69
N THR A 19 -8.91 10.71 25.75
CA THR A 19 -10.11 11.26 25.09
C THR A 19 -11.40 10.93 25.83
N GLY A 20 -11.39 9.91 26.70
CA GLY A 20 -12.60 9.38 27.34
C GLY A 20 -13.50 8.57 26.40
N LEU A 21 -13.04 8.25 25.19
CA LEU A 21 -13.79 7.41 24.27
C LEU A 21 -13.69 5.93 24.68
N THR A 22 -14.73 5.18 24.38
CA THR A 22 -14.66 3.72 24.50
C THR A 22 -13.82 3.12 23.36
N ARG A 23 -13.32 1.88 23.54
CA ARG A 23 -12.59 1.16 22.49
C ARG A 23 -13.39 1.05 21.19
N LEU A 24 -14.69 0.79 21.27
CA LEU A 24 -15.58 0.74 20.10
C LEU A 24 -15.69 2.11 19.40
N GLN A 25 -15.84 3.19 20.16
CA GLN A 25 -15.92 4.54 19.59
C GLN A 25 -14.62 4.94 18.88
N LEU A 26 -13.46 4.61 19.47
CA LEU A 26 -12.16 4.84 18.84
C LEU A 26 -11.99 4.01 17.57
N ALA A 27 -12.45 2.75 17.57
CA ALA A 27 -12.44 1.90 16.38
C ALA A 27 -13.35 2.44 15.25
N ILE A 28 -14.52 3.00 15.59
CA ILE A 28 -15.40 3.66 14.62
C ILE A 28 -14.72 4.90 14.05
N ALA A 29 -14.09 5.73 14.89
CA ALA A 29 -13.34 6.90 14.44
C ALA A 29 -12.20 6.50 13.47
N TYR A 30 -11.49 5.41 13.79
CA TYR A 30 -10.46 4.86 12.92
C TYR A 30 -11.01 4.36 11.57
N LEU A 31 -12.14 3.65 11.58
CA LEU A 31 -12.81 3.17 10.37
C LEU A 31 -13.23 4.34 9.46
N VAL A 32 -13.89 5.35 10.04
CA VAL A 32 -14.33 6.56 9.30
C VAL A 32 -13.14 7.31 8.72
N GLY A 33 -12.12 7.58 9.55
CA GLY A 33 -10.90 8.27 9.11
C GLY A 33 -10.16 7.51 8.01
N THR A 34 -9.95 6.21 8.20
CA THR A 34 -9.28 5.35 7.21
C THR A 34 -10.06 5.27 5.90
N GLY A 35 -11.37 5.06 5.96
CA GLY A 35 -12.25 5.02 4.79
C GLY A 35 -12.23 6.33 4.01
N THR A 36 -12.35 7.46 4.69
CA THR A 36 -12.24 8.80 4.08
C THR A 36 -10.88 9.02 3.43
N SER A 37 -9.78 8.64 4.10
CA SER A 37 -8.44 8.74 3.51
C SER A 37 -8.34 7.94 2.23
N GLY A 38 -8.89 6.72 2.20
CA GLY A 38 -8.93 5.87 1.01
C GLY A 38 -9.62 6.56 -0.18
N LEU A 39 -10.77 7.19 0.04
CA LEU A 39 -11.50 7.93 -1.00
C LEU A 39 -10.69 9.11 -1.56
N LEU A 40 -9.93 9.80 -0.71
CA LEU A 40 -9.12 10.95 -1.10
C LEU A 40 -7.82 10.58 -1.86
N LEU A 41 -7.32 9.34 -1.77
CA LEU A 41 -6.07 8.93 -2.41
C LEU A 41 -6.07 9.04 -3.92
N GLY A 42 -7.21 8.87 -4.57
CA GLY A 42 -7.33 9.14 -6.01
C GLY A 42 -7.07 10.60 -6.39
N ALA A 43 -7.44 11.56 -5.52
CA ALA A 43 -7.07 12.97 -5.68
C ALA A 43 -5.58 13.20 -5.37
N GLY A 44 -5.06 12.53 -4.35
CA GLY A 44 -3.63 12.54 -4.01
C GLY A 44 -2.74 12.07 -5.17
N GLY A 45 -3.15 11.02 -5.88
CA GLY A 45 -2.46 10.54 -7.08
C GLY A 45 -2.42 11.59 -8.20
N ARG A 46 -3.53 12.27 -8.45
CA ARG A 46 -3.57 13.41 -9.42
C ARG A 46 -2.68 14.57 -8.99
N ALA A 47 -2.58 14.83 -7.69
CA ALA A 47 -1.69 15.86 -7.16
C ALA A 47 -0.21 15.50 -7.43
N ILE A 48 0.16 14.22 -7.34
CA ILE A 48 1.52 13.75 -7.69
C ILE A 48 1.79 13.95 -9.18
N ASP A 49 0.84 13.60 -10.06
CA ASP A 49 1.00 13.79 -11.50
C ASP A 49 1.13 15.28 -11.88
N ARG A 50 0.44 16.17 -11.15
CA ARG A 50 0.45 17.62 -11.43
C ARG A 50 1.64 18.36 -10.84
N HIS A 51 2.04 18.03 -9.61
CA HIS A 51 3.04 18.79 -8.84
C HIS A 51 4.36 18.03 -8.65
N GLY A 52 4.40 16.75 -9.07
CA GLY A 52 5.54 15.86 -8.89
C GLY A 52 5.62 15.19 -7.50
N SER A 53 6.30 14.06 -7.46
CA SER A 53 6.44 13.24 -6.23
C SER A 53 7.17 13.99 -5.11
N ARG A 54 8.13 14.88 -5.42
CA ARG A 54 8.90 15.66 -4.44
C ARG A 54 8.02 16.59 -3.61
N VAL A 55 7.20 17.42 -4.28
CA VAL A 55 6.35 18.42 -3.63
C VAL A 55 5.29 17.73 -2.78
N VAL A 56 4.63 16.70 -3.33
CA VAL A 56 3.57 15.98 -2.63
C VAL A 56 4.13 15.18 -1.45
N ALA A 57 5.30 14.55 -1.58
CA ALA A 57 5.94 13.85 -0.47
C ALA A 57 6.33 14.82 0.66
N PHE A 58 6.87 16.00 0.33
CA PHE A 58 7.21 17.02 1.34
C PHE A 58 5.96 17.54 2.05
N ALA A 59 4.91 17.90 1.30
CA ALA A 59 3.64 18.33 1.88
C ALA A 59 3.00 17.26 2.76
N ALA A 60 3.05 15.98 2.34
CA ALA A 60 2.58 14.86 3.14
C ALA A 60 3.40 14.65 4.42
N THR A 61 4.73 14.85 4.36
CA THR A 61 5.61 14.78 5.55
C THR A 61 5.24 15.86 6.56
N VAL A 62 5.08 17.10 6.11
CA VAL A 62 4.66 18.22 6.96
C VAL A 62 3.24 18.00 7.51
N GLY A 63 2.30 17.55 6.67
CA GLY A 63 0.94 17.23 7.08
C GLY A 63 0.88 16.11 8.13
N LEU A 64 1.70 15.07 7.99
CA LEU A 64 1.82 13.99 8.96
C LEU A 64 2.41 14.49 10.28
N ALA A 65 3.48 15.28 10.23
CA ALA A 65 4.09 15.86 11.43
C ALA A 65 3.12 16.80 12.15
N ALA A 66 2.42 17.69 11.43
CA ALA A 66 1.39 18.55 12.00
C ALA A 66 0.25 17.76 12.66
N THR A 67 -0.16 16.65 12.05
CA THR A 67 -1.19 15.76 12.63
C THR A 67 -0.69 15.11 13.92
N LEU A 68 0.55 14.63 13.98
CA LEU A 68 1.13 14.06 15.19
C LEU A 68 1.23 15.10 16.30
N LEU A 69 1.69 16.33 16.00
CA LEU A 69 1.72 17.43 16.94
C LEU A 69 0.31 17.81 17.42
N GLY A 70 -0.66 17.89 16.52
CA GLY A 70 -2.05 18.16 16.90
C GLY A 70 -2.64 17.09 17.83
N LEU A 71 -2.38 15.81 17.54
CA LEU A 71 -2.83 14.71 18.39
C LEU A 71 -2.04 14.61 19.71
N SER A 72 -0.81 15.11 19.80
CA SER A 72 -0.02 15.11 21.04
C SER A 72 -0.57 16.08 22.10
N VAL A 73 -1.34 17.10 21.69
CA VAL A 73 -1.90 18.12 22.61
C VAL A 73 -3.38 17.91 22.92
N ILE A 74 -4.01 16.84 22.43
CA ILE A 74 -5.40 16.55 22.75
C ILE A 74 -5.57 16.23 24.23
N GLY A 75 -6.74 16.58 24.77
CA GLY A 75 -7.15 16.34 26.15
C GLY A 75 -8.53 15.70 26.23
N PRO A 76 -9.10 15.60 27.44
CA PRO A 76 -10.46 15.11 27.63
C PRO A 76 -11.48 15.96 26.86
N MET A 77 -12.42 15.32 26.19
CA MET A 77 -13.43 16.01 25.39
C MET A 77 -14.77 15.25 25.41
N SER A 78 -15.85 15.92 25.06
CA SER A 78 -17.15 15.24 24.94
C SER A 78 -17.10 14.17 23.83
N THR A 79 -17.84 13.09 24.01
CA THR A 79 -17.87 11.95 23.06
C THR A 79 -18.08 12.36 21.60
N PRO A 80 -19.04 13.25 21.24
CA PRO A 80 -19.21 13.66 19.85
C PRO A 80 -18.01 14.40 19.28
N VAL A 81 -17.40 15.29 20.08
CA VAL A 81 -16.19 16.03 19.68
C VAL A 81 -15.00 15.07 19.54
N GLY A 82 -14.82 14.16 20.50
CA GLY A 82 -13.79 13.14 20.47
C GLY A 82 -13.88 12.25 19.20
N LEU A 83 -15.07 11.80 18.85
CA LEU A 83 -15.29 11.01 17.63
C LEU A 83 -14.88 11.78 16.36
N VAL A 84 -15.26 13.05 16.26
CA VAL A 84 -14.93 13.89 15.08
C VAL A 84 -13.43 14.15 15.03
N VAL A 85 -12.83 14.59 16.14
CA VAL A 85 -11.40 14.91 16.22
C VAL A 85 -10.54 13.67 15.91
N MET A 86 -10.87 12.52 16.51
CA MET A 86 -10.15 11.27 16.23
C MET A 86 -10.36 10.76 14.81
N SER A 87 -11.56 10.90 14.24
CA SER A 87 -11.80 10.53 12.83
C SER A 87 -10.97 11.38 11.88
N ILE A 88 -10.90 12.68 12.09
CA ILE A 88 -10.04 13.59 11.31
C ILE A 88 -8.57 13.26 11.53
N GLY A 89 -8.14 13.07 12.78
CA GLY A 89 -6.77 12.73 13.12
C GLY A 89 -6.31 11.44 12.44
N PHE A 90 -7.08 10.36 12.57
CA PHE A 90 -6.78 9.09 11.87
C PHE A 90 -6.85 9.24 10.35
N GLY A 91 -7.79 10.01 9.83
CA GLY A 91 -7.87 10.31 8.41
C GLY A 91 -6.61 11.00 7.88
N CYS A 92 -6.14 12.03 8.57
CA CYS A 92 -4.91 12.75 8.23
C CYS A 92 -3.65 11.88 8.37
N LEU A 93 -3.53 11.09 9.46
CA LEU A 93 -2.44 10.14 9.66
C LEU A 93 -2.36 9.13 8.51
N ARG A 94 -3.51 8.53 8.17
CA ARG A 94 -3.59 7.50 7.11
C ARG A 94 -3.37 8.09 5.73
N PHE A 95 -3.97 9.24 5.44
CA PHE A 95 -3.83 9.90 4.15
C PHE A 95 -2.39 10.35 3.91
N SER A 96 -1.78 11.06 4.86
CA SER A 96 -0.41 11.57 4.71
C SER A 96 0.64 10.45 4.80
N GLY A 97 0.56 9.60 5.84
CA GLY A 97 1.60 8.60 6.12
C GLY A 97 1.52 7.38 5.21
N GLN A 98 0.46 6.61 5.32
CA GLN A 98 0.31 5.38 4.54
C GLN A 98 -0.08 5.66 3.09
N GLY A 99 -0.88 6.70 2.84
CA GLY A 99 -1.35 7.07 1.52
C GLY A 99 -0.31 7.80 0.70
N LEU A 100 -0.20 9.11 0.89
CA LEU A 100 0.59 9.98 0.02
C LEU A 100 2.09 9.69 0.03
N LEU A 101 2.71 9.50 1.21
CA LEU A 101 4.15 9.20 1.28
C LEU A 101 4.49 7.88 0.59
N THR A 102 3.68 6.84 0.81
CA THR A 102 3.88 5.54 0.15
C THR A 102 3.67 5.65 -1.36
N LEU A 103 2.62 6.36 -1.79
CA LEU A 103 2.31 6.56 -3.21
C LEU A 103 3.41 7.36 -3.91
N ALA A 104 3.87 8.47 -3.31
CA ALA A 104 4.95 9.29 -3.85
C ALA A 104 6.27 8.52 -3.96
N SER A 105 6.61 7.70 -2.94
CA SER A 105 7.80 6.85 -2.95
C SER A 105 7.75 5.80 -4.06
N ARG A 106 6.62 5.10 -4.21
CA ARG A 106 6.44 4.10 -5.28
C ARG A 106 6.48 4.73 -6.67
N ASN A 107 5.83 5.87 -6.85
CA ASN A 107 5.87 6.60 -8.12
C ASN A 107 7.28 7.06 -8.47
N MET A 108 8.07 7.51 -7.48
CA MET A 108 9.45 7.88 -7.70
C MET A 108 10.27 6.68 -8.19
N VAL A 109 10.20 5.53 -7.52
CA VAL A 109 10.89 4.30 -7.97
C VAL A 109 10.45 3.93 -9.39
N ALA A 110 9.15 4.01 -9.69
CA ALA A 110 8.62 3.68 -10.99
C ALA A 110 9.05 4.64 -12.11
N GLN A 111 9.37 5.90 -11.78
CA GLN A 111 9.90 6.88 -12.74
C GLN A 111 11.41 6.70 -13.01
N TRP A 112 12.17 6.31 -11.99
CA TRP A 112 13.64 6.21 -12.09
C TRP A 112 14.12 4.88 -12.64
N PHE A 113 13.35 3.80 -12.48
CA PHE A 113 13.71 2.45 -12.90
C PHE A 113 12.68 1.89 -13.89
N ASP A 114 13.18 1.25 -14.94
CA ASP A 114 12.37 0.55 -15.93
C ASP A 114 12.68 -0.96 -15.96
N ARG A 115 13.87 -1.34 -16.36
CA ARG A 115 14.28 -2.76 -16.47
C ARG A 115 14.47 -3.45 -15.13
N ARG A 116 14.88 -2.72 -14.08
CA ARG A 116 15.14 -3.24 -12.73
C ARG A 116 14.10 -2.80 -11.71
N ARG A 117 12.95 -2.28 -12.17
CA ARG A 117 11.89 -1.75 -11.30
C ARG A 117 11.40 -2.78 -10.29
N GLY A 118 11.15 -4.02 -10.74
CA GLY A 118 10.68 -5.11 -9.87
C GLY A 118 11.68 -5.43 -8.77
N LEU A 119 12.96 -5.55 -9.10
CA LEU A 119 14.02 -5.83 -8.12
C LEU A 119 14.18 -4.69 -7.11
N VAL A 120 14.25 -3.43 -7.56
CA VAL A 120 14.37 -2.25 -6.67
C VAL A 120 13.17 -2.15 -5.74
N THR A 121 11.97 -2.37 -6.26
CA THR A 121 10.73 -2.39 -5.46
C THR A 121 10.77 -3.51 -4.43
N ALA A 122 11.23 -4.71 -4.80
CA ALA A 122 11.30 -5.85 -3.90
C ALA A 122 12.30 -5.60 -2.75
N VAL A 123 13.48 -5.05 -3.04
CA VAL A 123 14.47 -4.66 -2.02
C VAL A 123 13.88 -3.60 -1.09
N SER A 124 13.25 -2.54 -1.64
CA SER A 124 12.60 -1.49 -0.85
C SER A 124 11.49 -2.05 0.05
N SER A 125 10.72 -3.02 -0.45
CA SER A 125 9.65 -3.67 0.33
C SER A 125 10.20 -4.58 1.43
N ALA A 126 11.31 -5.28 1.20
CA ALA A 126 11.98 -6.07 2.23
C ALA A 126 12.46 -5.17 3.38
N VAL A 127 13.12 -4.05 3.07
CA VAL A 127 13.54 -3.06 4.07
C VAL A 127 12.34 -2.49 4.84
N ALA A 128 11.25 -2.16 4.12
CA ALA A 128 10.02 -1.66 4.75
C ALA A 128 9.38 -2.70 5.69
N SER A 129 9.45 -3.99 5.36
CA SER A 129 8.94 -5.07 6.21
C SER A 129 9.70 -5.18 7.53
N PHE A 130 11.04 -5.09 7.50
CA PHE A 130 11.84 -5.04 8.72
C PHE A 130 11.57 -3.79 9.55
N ALA A 131 11.47 -2.62 8.91
CA ALA A 131 11.14 -1.37 9.60
C ALA A 131 9.76 -1.43 10.25
N LEU A 132 8.77 -2.06 9.60
CA LEU A 132 7.43 -2.25 10.15
C LEU A 132 7.46 -3.20 11.36
N ALA A 133 8.19 -4.30 11.28
CA ALA A 133 8.33 -5.26 12.37
C ALA A 133 9.04 -4.66 13.59
N ALA A 134 10.04 -3.81 13.38
CA ALA A 134 10.77 -3.12 14.46
C ALA A 134 9.99 -1.93 15.07
N SER A 135 8.99 -1.40 14.35
CA SER A 135 8.32 -0.15 14.76
C SER A 135 7.62 -0.22 16.12
N PRO A 136 6.89 -1.29 16.53
CA PRO A 136 6.25 -1.33 17.84
C PRO A 136 7.27 -1.25 18.99
N ALA A 137 8.36 -1.99 18.90
CA ALA A 137 9.41 -1.97 19.92
C ALA A 137 10.06 -0.57 20.06
N LEU A 138 10.36 0.08 18.93
CA LEU A 138 10.88 1.44 18.93
C LEU A 138 9.89 2.44 19.54
N LEU A 139 8.61 2.31 19.24
CA LEU A 139 7.56 3.18 19.76
C LEU A 139 7.37 3.01 21.25
N LEU A 140 7.41 1.78 21.78
CA LEU A 140 7.36 1.52 23.21
C LEU A 140 8.53 2.18 23.94
N VAL A 141 9.76 2.04 23.42
CA VAL A 141 10.93 2.74 24.00
C VAL A 141 10.74 4.26 24.02
N LEU A 142 10.14 4.84 22.98
CA LEU A 142 9.86 6.28 22.94
C LEU A 142 8.77 6.69 23.97
N ILE A 143 7.76 5.84 24.19
CA ILE A 143 6.71 6.07 25.18
C ILE A 143 7.29 5.98 26.59
N ASP A 144 8.19 5.04 26.85
CA ASP A 144 8.84 4.86 28.16
C ASP A 144 9.72 6.05 28.58
N ILE A 145 10.19 6.88 27.63
CA ILE A 145 11.02 8.05 27.93
C ILE A 145 10.21 9.14 28.68
N ASP A 146 9.07 9.56 28.12
CA ASP A 146 8.26 10.65 28.68
C ASP A 146 6.80 10.59 28.15
N GLY A 147 6.26 9.40 27.99
CA GLY A 147 4.89 9.15 27.58
C GLY A 147 4.60 9.35 26.09
N PHE A 148 3.38 9.01 25.69
CA PHE A 148 2.96 8.98 24.29
C PHE A 148 3.01 10.37 23.60
N ARG A 149 2.78 11.44 24.34
CA ARG A 149 2.78 12.81 23.79
C ARG A 149 4.16 13.20 23.30
N THR A 150 5.17 12.99 24.12
CA THR A 150 6.58 13.24 23.77
C THR A 150 7.04 12.31 22.66
N ALA A 151 6.62 11.03 22.67
CA ALA A 151 6.90 10.12 21.58
C ALA A 151 6.37 10.65 20.22
N TRP A 152 5.17 11.21 20.18
CA TRP A 152 4.61 11.81 18.95
C TRP A 152 5.31 13.09 18.53
N GLN A 153 5.74 13.93 19.46
CA GLN A 153 6.52 15.15 19.18
C GLN A 153 7.90 14.80 18.61
N ILE A 154 8.59 13.84 19.21
CA ILE A 154 9.88 13.33 18.69
C ILE A 154 9.71 12.75 17.26
N MET A 155 8.67 11.96 17.04
CA MET A 155 8.38 11.44 15.70
C MET A 155 8.06 12.54 14.68
N ALA A 156 7.30 13.56 15.08
CA ALA A 156 7.00 14.71 14.22
C ALA A 156 8.27 15.47 13.83
N LEU A 157 9.15 15.73 14.81
CA LEU A 157 10.44 16.36 14.57
C LEU A 157 11.33 15.50 13.64
N ALA A 158 11.44 14.21 13.93
CA ALA A 158 12.23 13.27 13.11
C ALA A 158 11.70 13.20 11.67
N LEU A 159 10.38 13.21 11.45
CA LEU A 159 9.79 13.25 10.13
C LEU A 159 10.22 14.51 9.36
N VAL A 160 10.11 15.69 9.96
CA VAL A 160 10.47 16.94 9.28
C VAL A 160 11.98 17.02 9.03
N VAL A 161 12.79 16.73 10.05
CA VAL A 161 14.25 16.88 9.97
C VAL A 161 14.85 15.76 9.09
N VAL A 162 14.55 14.51 9.35
CA VAL A 162 15.21 13.39 8.63
C VAL A 162 14.53 13.17 7.28
N VAL A 163 13.22 12.87 7.28
CA VAL A 163 12.52 12.55 6.04
C VAL A 163 12.39 13.79 5.14
N GLY A 164 12.11 14.96 5.71
CA GLY A 164 12.08 16.23 4.97
C GLY A 164 13.42 16.54 4.31
N SER A 165 14.55 16.39 5.01
CA SER A 165 15.90 16.58 4.45
C SER A 165 16.20 15.58 3.32
N ILE A 166 15.84 14.30 3.50
CA ILE A 166 15.99 13.28 2.46
C ILE A 166 15.19 13.67 1.21
N ILE A 167 13.94 14.11 1.37
CA ILE A 167 13.09 14.50 0.25
C ILE A 167 13.68 15.73 -0.48
N ILE A 168 14.13 16.73 0.26
CA ILE A 168 14.70 17.95 -0.33
C ILE A 168 16.00 17.65 -1.07
N THR A 169 16.84 16.76 -0.53
CA THR A 169 18.17 16.50 -1.08
C THR A 169 18.13 15.49 -2.23
N PHE A 170 17.40 14.38 -2.07
CA PHE A 170 17.49 13.23 -2.97
C PHE A 170 16.32 13.10 -3.95
N TYR A 171 15.12 13.61 -3.61
CA TYR A 171 14.00 13.52 -4.53
C TYR A 171 14.18 14.47 -5.71
N ARG A 172 14.31 13.94 -6.92
CA ARG A 172 14.32 14.70 -8.17
C ARG A 172 13.01 14.45 -8.93
N VAL A 173 12.67 15.35 -9.82
CA VAL A 173 11.39 15.28 -10.55
C VAL A 173 11.35 14.06 -11.45
N SER A 174 12.37 13.84 -12.27
CA SER A 174 12.54 12.66 -13.11
C SER A 174 14.02 12.50 -13.51
N PRO A 175 14.45 11.31 -14.00
CA PRO A 175 15.79 11.11 -14.53
C PRO A 175 16.09 12.06 -15.69
N GLU A 176 15.14 12.24 -16.60
CA GLU A 176 15.25 13.08 -17.77
C GLU A 176 15.49 14.57 -17.38
N ALA A 177 14.76 15.06 -16.37
CA ALA A 177 14.96 16.41 -15.82
C ALA A 177 16.31 16.58 -15.11
N ALA A 178 16.94 15.49 -14.70
CA ALA A 178 18.28 15.45 -14.11
C ALA A 178 19.39 15.22 -15.17
N GLY A 179 19.03 15.08 -16.46
CA GLY A 179 19.97 14.79 -17.54
C GLY A 179 20.58 13.37 -17.48
N ILE A 180 19.86 12.43 -16.88
CA ILE A 180 20.29 11.04 -16.69
C ILE A 180 19.27 10.14 -17.39
N GLU A 181 19.76 9.11 -18.09
CA GLU A 181 18.87 8.11 -18.65
C GLU A 181 18.24 7.21 -17.55
N ILE A 182 17.07 6.70 -17.85
CA ILE A 182 16.39 5.72 -16.98
C ILE A 182 17.35 4.54 -16.71
N ASP A 183 17.31 4.01 -15.49
CA ASP A 183 18.25 2.97 -15.02
C ASP A 183 19.72 3.41 -14.93
N GLY A 184 20.04 4.70 -15.07
CA GLY A 184 21.40 5.25 -14.91
C GLY A 184 22.38 4.85 -16.03
N ARG A 185 21.90 4.58 -17.26
CA ARG A 185 22.73 4.04 -18.36
C ARG A 185 23.63 5.00 -19.08
N GLY A 186 23.51 6.27 -18.85
CA GLY A 186 24.31 7.31 -19.50
C GLY A 186 23.79 8.70 -19.18
N ARG A 187 24.50 9.72 -19.62
CA ARG A 187 23.95 11.06 -19.72
C ARG A 187 23.22 11.13 -21.06
N THR A 188 21.96 11.50 -21.07
CA THR A 188 21.33 12.03 -22.29
C THR A 188 22.18 13.19 -22.74
N ALA A 189 22.67 13.17 -23.97
CA ALA A 189 23.26 14.36 -24.58
C ALA A 189 22.25 15.50 -24.35
N ILE A 190 22.64 16.51 -23.59
CA ILE A 190 21.87 17.75 -23.53
C ILE A 190 21.78 18.20 -24.99
N PRO A 191 20.59 18.36 -25.56
CA PRO A 191 20.51 18.94 -26.92
C PRO A 191 21.32 20.19 -26.90
N ASP A 192 22.26 20.33 -27.84
CA ASP A 192 23.06 21.55 -28.01
C ASP A 192 22.13 22.75 -27.93
N GLU A 193 22.61 23.85 -27.31
CA GLU A 193 21.84 25.09 -27.19
C GLU A 193 21.19 25.40 -28.53
N PRO A 194 19.89 25.78 -28.56
CA PRO A 194 19.24 26.15 -29.81
C PRO A 194 20.06 27.28 -30.46
N GLU A 195 20.37 27.14 -31.73
CA GLU A 195 21.02 28.19 -32.50
C GLU A 195 20.32 29.53 -32.28
N PRO A 196 21.07 30.67 -32.17
CA PRO A 196 20.49 31.99 -31.90
C PRO A 196 19.49 32.33 -33.01
N GLY A 197 18.21 32.35 -32.71
CA GLY A 197 17.14 32.70 -33.65
C GLY A 197 15.92 31.78 -33.66
N THR A 198 15.97 30.62 -33.04
CA THR A 198 14.79 29.75 -32.86
C THR A 198 14.12 30.05 -31.52
N SER A 199 12.87 30.51 -31.54
CA SER A 199 12.04 30.71 -30.36
C SER A 199 11.99 29.42 -29.58
N ALA A 200 12.50 29.44 -28.33
CA ALA A 200 12.50 28.31 -27.43
C ALA A 200 11.08 27.76 -27.27
N PRO A 201 10.83 26.48 -27.52
CA PRO A 201 9.56 25.91 -27.18
C PRO A 201 9.39 25.99 -25.66
N GLU A 202 8.24 26.51 -25.25
CA GLU A 202 7.77 26.52 -23.86
C GLU A 202 8.19 25.23 -23.15
N ARG A 203 8.96 25.31 -22.07
CA ARG A 203 9.47 24.17 -21.31
C ARG A 203 8.30 23.42 -20.65
N THR A 204 7.48 22.80 -21.46
CA THR A 204 6.67 21.67 -21.02
C THR A 204 7.67 20.56 -20.70
N VAL A 205 7.75 20.18 -19.44
CA VAL A 205 8.51 18.99 -19.00
C VAL A 205 7.87 17.81 -19.71
N LEU A 206 8.34 17.53 -20.94
CA LEU A 206 7.93 16.38 -21.72
C LEU A 206 8.48 15.15 -21.00
N ILE A 207 7.65 14.56 -20.12
CA ILE A 207 7.76 13.13 -19.86
C ILE A 207 7.52 12.49 -21.20
N ILE A 208 8.59 12.02 -21.86
CA ILE A 208 8.49 11.33 -23.16
C ILE A 208 7.56 10.13 -22.90
N GLY A 209 6.29 10.29 -23.29
CA GLY A 209 5.28 9.27 -23.17
C GLY A 209 5.69 8.10 -24.06
N THR A 210 5.68 6.90 -23.56
CA THR A 210 5.70 5.69 -24.39
C THR A 210 4.38 5.65 -25.18
N GLU A 211 4.34 5.04 -26.35
CA GLU A 211 3.14 4.93 -27.23
C GLU A 211 1.88 4.40 -26.52
N HIS A 212 1.97 4.00 -25.24
CA HIS A 212 0.95 3.31 -24.45
C HIS A 212 0.58 4.02 -23.12
N ASP A 213 0.69 5.34 -23.02
CA ASP A 213 0.28 6.06 -21.82
C ASP A 213 -1.25 6.14 -21.69
N ALA A 214 -1.82 5.32 -20.81
CA ALA A 214 -3.26 5.35 -20.54
C ALA A 214 -3.63 6.46 -19.53
N THR A 215 -4.73 7.15 -19.78
CA THR A 215 -5.35 8.04 -18.78
C THR A 215 -6.01 7.21 -17.66
N ARG A 216 -6.24 7.82 -16.49
CA ARG A 216 -6.98 7.17 -15.39
C ARG A 216 -8.34 6.62 -15.86
N ALA A 217 -9.07 7.37 -16.67
CA ALA A 217 -10.40 6.94 -17.16
C ALA A 217 -10.30 5.71 -18.07
N GLN A 218 -9.27 5.63 -18.92
CA GLN A 218 -8.99 4.46 -19.74
C GLN A 218 -8.58 3.26 -18.88
N ALA A 219 -7.66 3.46 -17.92
CA ALA A 219 -7.22 2.41 -17.02
C ALA A 219 -8.39 1.81 -16.22
N LEU A 220 -9.27 2.63 -15.65
CA LEU A 220 -10.44 2.16 -14.90
C LEU A 220 -11.47 1.37 -15.74
N ARG A 221 -11.46 1.53 -17.05
CA ARG A 221 -12.28 0.75 -17.98
C ARG A 221 -11.60 -0.51 -18.49
N ASP A 222 -10.29 -0.63 -18.26
CA ASP A 222 -9.50 -1.77 -18.69
C ASP A 222 -9.61 -2.92 -17.67
N VAL A 223 -9.93 -4.11 -18.15
CA VAL A 223 -10.00 -5.33 -17.33
C VAL A 223 -8.68 -5.62 -16.62
N ARG A 224 -7.53 -5.28 -17.21
CA ARG A 224 -6.20 -5.48 -16.63
C ARG A 224 -6.01 -4.68 -15.34
N PHE A 225 -6.57 -3.46 -15.27
CA PHE A 225 -6.52 -2.67 -14.04
C PHE A 225 -7.18 -3.40 -12.87
N TRP A 226 -8.36 -3.96 -13.08
CA TRP A 226 -9.09 -4.68 -12.05
C TRP A 226 -8.47 -6.04 -11.73
N ALA A 227 -7.90 -6.72 -12.72
CA ALA A 227 -7.12 -7.94 -12.52
C ALA A 227 -5.90 -7.72 -11.62
N LEU A 228 -5.26 -6.54 -11.69
CA LEU A 228 -4.12 -6.17 -10.84
C LEU A 228 -4.56 -5.58 -9.49
N THR A 229 -5.75 -4.99 -9.40
CA THR A 229 -6.20 -4.23 -8.22
C THR A 229 -7.00 -5.10 -7.24
N ILE A 230 -7.90 -5.95 -7.73
CA ILE A 230 -8.78 -6.75 -6.86
C ILE A 230 -7.99 -7.71 -5.95
N PRO A 231 -6.95 -8.45 -6.40
CA PRO A 231 -6.21 -9.32 -5.50
C PRO A 231 -5.48 -8.54 -4.40
N VAL A 232 -4.99 -7.35 -4.73
CA VAL A 232 -4.33 -6.47 -3.75
C VAL A 232 -5.33 -5.96 -2.71
N ALA A 233 -6.52 -5.51 -3.15
CA ALA A 233 -7.59 -5.06 -2.26
C ALA A 233 -8.14 -6.21 -1.40
N ALA A 234 -8.31 -7.40 -1.96
CA ALA A 234 -8.76 -8.60 -1.26
C ALA A 234 -7.77 -9.01 -0.16
N LEU A 235 -6.47 -9.07 -0.49
CA LEU A 235 -5.46 -9.37 0.53
C LEU A 235 -5.43 -8.30 1.63
N SER A 236 -5.48 -7.02 1.24
CA SER A 236 -5.48 -5.92 2.21
C SER A 236 -6.68 -5.98 3.15
N SER A 237 -7.87 -6.30 2.63
CA SER A 237 -9.08 -6.49 3.41
C SER A 237 -8.96 -7.67 4.38
N THR A 238 -8.62 -8.84 3.84
CA THR A 238 -8.62 -10.10 4.62
C THR A 238 -7.46 -10.14 5.61
N ALA A 239 -6.25 -9.71 5.23
CA ALA A 239 -5.12 -9.66 6.14
C ALA A 239 -5.39 -8.70 7.32
N THR A 240 -6.01 -7.53 7.06
CA THR A 240 -6.39 -6.61 8.13
C THR A 240 -7.48 -7.21 9.02
N ALA A 241 -8.48 -7.86 8.44
CA ALA A 241 -9.54 -8.52 9.19
C ALA A 241 -9.01 -9.64 10.10
N ILE A 242 -8.18 -10.54 9.55
CA ILE A 242 -7.58 -11.62 10.31
C ILE A 242 -6.68 -11.09 11.42
N THR A 243 -5.85 -10.10 11.13
CA THR A 243 -4.97 -9.48 12.16
C THR A 243 -5.79 -8.83 13.27
N PHE A 244 -6.93 -8.22 12.93
CA PHE A 244 -7.80 -7.56 13.91
C PHE A 244 -8.51 -8.57 14.82
N HIS A 245 -8.94 -9.70 14.26
CA HIS A 245 -9.67 -10.75 14.97
C HIS A 245 -8.81 -11.98 15.28
N ILE A 246 -7.48 -11.85 15.30
CA ILE A 246 -6.56 -13.00 15.36
C ILE A 246 -6.72 -13.82 16.64
N VAL A 247 -6.93 -13.16 17.77
CA VAL A 247 -7.13 -13.81 19.08
C VAL A 247 -8.46 -14.56 19.11
N ASP A 248 -9.54 -13.94 18.68
CA ASP A 248 -10.87 -14.56 18.63
C ASP A 248 -10.88 -15.76 17.67
N LEU A 249 -10.20 -15.61 16.51
CA LEU A 249 -10.04 -16.71 15.55
C LEU A 249 -9.21 -17.85 16.14
N GLY A 250 -8.16 -17.56 16.90
CA GLY A 250 -7.37 -18.54 17.63
C GLY A 250 -8.22 -19.30 18.65
N ALA A 251 -8.99 -18.58 19.45
CA ALA A 251 -9.90 -19.19 20.42
C ALA A 251 -10.95 -20.11 19.78
N GLU A 252 -11.53 -19.73 18.61
CA GLU A 252 -12.45 -20.58 17.83
C GLU A 252 -11.77 -21.89 17.36
N LEU A 253 -10.48 -21.87 17.12
CA LEU A 253 -9.68 -23.02 16.69
C LEU A 253 -9.04 -23.79 17.86
N GLY A 254 -9.26 -23.36 19.11
CA GLY A 254 -8.68 -23.99 20.30
C GLY A 254 -7.18 -23.69 20.48
N LEU A 255 -6.67 -22.64 19.85
CA LEU A 255 -5.28 -22.20 19.97
C LEU A 255 -5.14 -21.10 21.04
N THR A 256 -4.01 -21.09 21.73
CA THR A 256 -3.65 -20.01 22.64
C THR A 256 -3.27 -18.73 21.88
N ASP A 257 -3.38 -17.56 22.54
CA ASP A 257 -3.00 -16.27 21.94
C ASP A 257 -1.56 -16.28 21.43
N ASP A 258 -0.66 -16.89 22.15
CA ASP A 258 0.75 -17.05 21.77
C ASP A 258 0.95 -17.90 20.52
N GLU A 259 0.22 -19.03 20.43
CA GLU A 259 0.32 -19.94 19.29
C GLU A 259 -0.19 -19.27 18.00
N ILE A 260 -1.35 -18.62 18.07
CA ILE A 260 -1.94 -17.98 16.90
C ILE A 260 -1.14 -16.77 16.42
N VAL A 261 -0.57 -15.97 17.32
CA VAL A 261 0.24 -14.79 16.94
C VAL A 261 1.59 -15.19 16.37
N ARG A 262 2.18 -16.28 16.82
CA ARG A 262 3.47 -16.79 16.29
C ARG A 262 3.44 -17.13 14.80
N ILE A 263 2.28 -17.32 14.17
CA ILE A 263 2.15 -17.61 12.73
C ILE A 263 2.74 -16.49 11.84
N PHE A 264 2.74 -15.23 12.31
CA PHE A 264 3.24 -14.09 11.52
C PHE A 264 4.75 -14.15 11.26
N VAL A 265 5.52 -14.79 12.14
CA VAL A 265 6.97 -14.91 12.00
C VAL A 265 7.34 -15.77 10.78
N PRO A 266 6.89 -17.04 10.66
CA PRO A 266 7.20 -17.85 9.49
C PRO A 266 6.57 -17.29 8.20
N ILE A 267 5.42 -16.60 8.25
CA ILE A 267 4.85 -15.89 7.08
C ILE A 267 5.85 -14.86 6.54
N ALA A 268 6.51 -14.11 7.42
CA ALA A 268 7.52 -13.13 7.02
C ALA A 268 8.73 -13.81 6.34
N PHE A 269 9.20 -14.93 6.88
CA PHE A 269 10.30 -15.72 6.28
C PHE A 269 9.96 -16.25 4.88
N VAL A 270 8.71 -16.61 4.62
CA VAL A 270 8.26 -17.04 3.30
C VAL A 270 8.06 -15.84 2.37
N SER A 271 7.50 -14.74 2.86
CA SER A 271 7.15 -13.60 2.02
C SER A 271 8.37 -12.85 1.46
N VAL A 272 9.46 -12.75 2.21
CA VAL A 272 10.66 -12.00 1.78
C VAL A 272 11.32 -12.62 0.54
N PRO A 273 11.67 -13.92 0.49
CA PRO A 273 12.20 -14.54 -0.72
C PRO A 273 11.26 -14.46 -1.91
N ILE A 274 9.95 -14.64 -1.68
CA ILE A 274 8.94 -14.54 -2.74
C ILE A 274 8.82 -13.11 -3.24
N THR A 275 8.92 -12.09 -2.39
CA THR A 275 8.97 -10.69 -2.81
C THR A 275 10.14 -10.42 -3.77
N LEU A 276 11.34 -10.92 -3.46
CA LEU A 276 12.50 -10.78 -4.32
C LEU A 276 12.31 -11.53 -5.65
N LEU A 277 11.80 -12.76 -5.58
CA LEU A 277 11.53 -13.58 -6.75
C LEU A 277 10.47 -12.95 -7.66
N THR A 278 9.34 -12.50 -7.11
CA THR A 278 8.27 -11.87 -7.89
C THR A 278 8.67 -10.53 -8.46
N GLY A 279 9.52 -9.76 -7.76
CA GLY A 279 10.14 -8.56 -8.30
C GLY A 279 10.96 -8.87 -9.55
N TRP A 280 11.84 -9.88 -9.49
CA TRP A 280 12.64 -10.33 -10.62
C TRP A 280 11.80 -10.92 -11.77
N ILE A 281 10.74 -11.66 -11.46
CA ILE A 281 9.79 -12.21 -12.44
C ILE A 281 9.02 -11.08 -13.14
N THR A 282 8.54 -10.08 -12.39
CA THR A 282 7.75 -8.96 -12.94
C THR A 282 8.54 -8.15 -13.96
N ASP A 283 9.87 -8.09 -13.86
CA ASP A 283 10.70 -7.44 -14.87
C ASP A 283 10.71 -8.22 -16.22
N ARG A 284 10.41 -9.52 -16.22
CA ARG A 284 10.53 -10.43 -17.38
C ARG A 284 9.22 -10.86 -18.00
N VAL A 285 8.18 -11.01 -17.19
CA VAL A 285 6.87 -11.49 -17.65
C VAL A 285 5.79 -10.44 -17.46
N THR A 286 4.62 -10.64 -18.07
CA THR A 286 3.47 -9.75 -17.83
C THR A 286 3.03 -9.82 -16.36
N PRO A 287 2.74 -8.66 -15.72
CA PRO A 287 2.29 -8.62 -14.33
C PRO A 287 1.01 -9.43 -14.04
N LEU A 288 0.22 -9.74 -15.08
CA LEU A 288 -0.97 -10.58 -14.94
C LEU A 288 -0.66 -11.99 -14.44
N PHE A 289 0.50 -12.57 -14.77
CA PHE A 289 0.91 -13.87 -14.21
C PHE A 289 1.18 -13.77 -12.70
N VAL A 290 1.76 -12.66 -12.25
CA VAL A 290 1.96 -12.42 -10.81
C VAL A 290 0.62 -12.23 -10.10
N ALA A 291 -0.33 -11.54 -10.74
CA ALA A 291 -1.70 -11.42 -10.22
C ALA A 291 -2.40 -12.79 -10.11
N MET A 292 -2.26 -13.65 -11.11
CA MET A 292 -2.79 -15.03 -11.07
C MET A 292 -2.14 -15.85 -9.95
N ALA A 293 -0.81 -15.79 -9.80
CA ALA A 293 -0.12 -16.47 -8.71
C ALA A 293 -0.60 -15.99 -7.33
N MET A 294 -0.77 -14.67 -7.16
CA MET A 294 -1.32 -14.09 -5.95
C MET A 294 -2.75 -14.55 -5.67
N THR A 295 -3.63 -14.55 -6.67
CA THR A 295 -5.02 -14.99 -6.50
C THR A 295 -5.12 -16.48 -6.17
N LEU A 296 -4.32 -17.32 -6.81
CA LEU A 296 -4.27 -18.76 -6.49
C LEU A 296 -3.76 -18.97 -5.06
N ALA A 297 -2.73 -18.25 -4.63
CA ALA A 297 -2.25 -18.30 -3.26
C ALA A 297 -3.36 -17.89 -2.27
N GLN A 298 -4.13 -16.84 -2.55
CA GLN A 298 -5.25 -16.39 -1.70
C GLN A 298 -6.39 -17.41 -1.64
N LEU A 299 -6.74 -18.03 -2.76
CA LEU A 299 -7.80 -19.05 -2.81
C LEU A 299 -7.47 -20.29 -1.95
N VAL A 300 -6.17 -20.63 -1.80
CA VAL A 300 -5.72 -21.68 -0.90
C VAL A 300 -5.54 -21.16 0.54
N MET A 301 -5.07 -19.92 0.70
CA MET A 301 -4.83 -19.29 2.00
C MET A 301 -6.08 -19.25 2.88
N TYR A 302 -7.20 -18.79 2.34
CA TYR A 302 -8.41 -18.57 3.15
C TYR A 302 -8.95 -19.84 3.81
N PRO A 303 -9.16 -20.96 3.11
CA PRO A 303 -9.59 -22.19 3.78
C PRO A 303 -8.53 -22.75 4.74
N THR A 304 -7.22 -22.60 4.43
CA THR A 304 -6.15 -23.13 5.30
C THR A 304 -6.01 -22.36 6.61
N ILE A 305 -6.38 -21.06 6.64
CA ILE A 305 -6.47 -20.31 7.91
C ILE A 305 -7.54 -20.89 8.83
N GLY A 306 -8.65 -21.40 8.30
CA GLY A 306 -9.66 -22.12 9.09
C GLY A 306 -9.23 -23.50 9.60
N LEU A 307 -8.01 -23.95 9.29
CA LEU A 307 -7.40 -25.25 9.66
C LEU A 307 -6.06 -25.06 10.40
N LEU A 308 -5.84 -23.89 11.02
CA LEU A 308 -4.59 -23.59 11.75
C LEU A 308 -4.36 -24.52 12.97
N ASP A 309 -5.41 -25.14 13.48
CA ASP A 309 -5.38 -26.17 14.51
C ASP A 309 -4.68 -27.46 14.04
N THR A 310 -4.56 -27.67 12.73
CA THR A 310 -3.86 -28.81 12.15
C THR A 310 -2.45 -28.43 11.68
N ARG A 311 -1.48 -29.34 11.84
CA ARG A 311 -0.10 -29.10 11.39
C ARG A 311 0.00 -28.75 9.91
N TRP A 312 -0.71 -29.47 9.05
CA TRP A 312 -0.67 -29.25 7.61
C TRP A 312 -1.43 -27.98 7.19
N GLY A 313 -2.54 -27.67 7.88
CA GLY A 313 -3.27 -26.42 7.69
C GLY A 313 -2.40 -25.21 8.04
N ALA A 314 -1.69 -25.24 9.16
CA ALA A 314 -0.77 -24.19 9.57
C ALA A 314 0.37 -23.99 8.55
N VAL A 315 1.02 -25.08 8.10
CA VAL A 315 2.07 -25.02 7.09
C VAL A 315 1.55 -24.44 5.77
N ALA A 316 0.38 -24.91 5.30
CA ALA A 316 -0.23 -24.41 4.06
C ALA A 316 -0.63 -22.94 4.18
N ALA A 317 -1.19 -22.50 5.32
CA ALA A 317 -1.54 -21.09 5.58
C ALA A 317 -0.29 -20.19 5.55
N VAL A 318 0.80 -20.62 6.21
CA VAL A 318 2.08 -19.88 6.22
C VAL A 318 2.64 -19.71 4.79
N ILE A 319 2.69 -20.81 4.03
CA ILE A 319 3.24 -20.77 2.67
C ILE A 319 2.36 -19.89 1.76
N THR A 320 1.07 -20.09 1.78
CA THR A 320 0.15 -19.39 0.86
C THR A 320 -0.04 -17.92 1.23
N TRP A 321 -0.11 -17.58 2.53
CA TRP A 321 -0.14 -16.18 2.96
C TRP A 321 1.19 -15.48 2.63
N GLY A 322 2.32 -16.12 2.93
CA GLY A 322 3.63 -15.59 2.57
C GLY A 322 3.79 -15.40 1.07
N ALA A 323 3.27 -16.31 0.25
CA ALA A 323 3.27 -16.18 -1.21
C ALA A 323 2.40 -15.01 -1.69
N ALA A 324 1.17 -14.90 -1.18
CA ALA A 324 0.29 -13.77 -1.51
C ALA A 324 0.91 -12.43 -1.12
N GLN A 325 1.51 -12.34 0.07
CA GLN A 325 2.19 -11.15 0.56
C GLN A 325 3.44 -10.81 -0.27
N GLY A 326 4.19 -11.83 -0.73
CA GLY A 326 5.34 -11.64 -1.60
C GLY A 326 4.98 -11.07 -2.98
N CYS A 327 3.84 -11.47 -3.56
CA CYS A 327 3.34 -10.91 -4.81
C CYS A 327 2.82 -9.47 -4.68
N PHE A 328 2.35 -9.08 -3.49
CA PHE A 328 1.71 -7.79 -3.23
C PHE A 328 2.58 -6.59 -3.64
N SER A 329 3.85 -6.63 -3.31
CA SER A 329 4.82 -5.57 -3.59
C SER A 329 4.99 -5.35 -5.10
N ALA A 330 5.11 -6.41 -5.87
CA ALA A 330 5.25 -6.35 -7.33
C ALA A 330 4.00 -5.74 -7.99
N LEU A 331 2.79 -6.15 -7.55
CA LEU A 331 1.53 -5.65 -8.11
C LEU A 331 1.25 -4.19 -7.74
N THR A 332 1.67 -3.74 -6.57
CA THR A 332 1.41 -2.37 -6.11
C THR A 332 2.41 -1.33 -6.60
N SER A 333 3.60 -1.74 -7.06
CA SER A 333 4.67 -0.81 -7.39
C SER A 333 5.20 -0.97 -8.82
N ALA A 334 5.30 -2.19 -9.35
CA ALA A 334 5.90 -2.45 -10.65
C ALA A 334 4.85 -2.69 -11.76
N ALA A 335 3.68 -3.26 -11.40
CA ALA A 335 2.71 -3.69 -12.40
C ALA A 335 2.01 -2.52 -13.11
N ILE A 336 1.53 -1.51 -12.37
CA ILE A 336 0.78 -0.38 -12.94
C ILE A 336 1.60 0.37 -13.99
N PRO A 337 2.84 0.83 -13.72
CA PRO A 337 3.62 1.55 -14.72
C PRO A 337 4.02 0.69 -15.92
N LYS A 338 4.12 -0.64 -15.74
CA LYS A 338 4.44 -1.57 -16.84
C LYS A 338 3.26 -1.76 -17.80
N VAL A 339 2.01 -1.71 -17.30
CA VAL A 339 0.81 -1.96 -18.10
C VAL A 339 0.22 -0.66 -18.66
N PHE A 340 0.25 0.44 -17.90
CA PHE A 340 -0.47 1.68 -18.21
C PHE A 340 0.44 2.88 -18.51
N GLY A 341 1.76 2.69 -18.50
CA GLY A 341 2.71 3.77 -18.74
C GLY A 341 2.97 4.63 -17.51
N ARG A 342 3.71 5.73 -17.71
CA ARG A 342 4.27 6.55 -16.62
C ARG A 342 3.63 7.94 -16.50
N ARG A 343 2.98 8.43 -17.55
CA ARG A 343 2.48 9.82 -17.65
C ARG A 343 1.40 10.15 -16.61
N TYR A 344 0.46 9.24 -16.36
CA TYR A 344 -0.64 9.40 -15.40
C TYR A 344 -0.53 8.39 -14.26
N LEU A 345 0.69 8.01 -13.93
CA LEU A 345 0.99 6.95 -12.96
C LEU A 345 0.41 7.24 -11.58
N GLY A 346 0.51 8.48 -11.10
CA GLY A 346 -0.02 8.89 -9.80
C GLY A 346 -1.53 8.72 -9.71
N ALA A 347 -2.27 9.13 -10.74
CA ALA A 347 -3.72 9.01 -10.77
C ALA A 347 -4.20 7.55 -10.83
N ILE A 348 -3.48 6.68 -11.55
CA ILE A 348 -3.83 5.26 -11.70
C ILE A 348 -3.42 4.49 -10.44
N SER A 349 -2.20 4.65 -9.95
CA SER A 349 -1.72 4.03 -8.70
C SER A 349 -2.50 4.54 -7.49
N GLY A 350 -2.92 5.81 -7.50
CA GLY A 350 -3.80 6.39 -6.48
C GLY A 350 -5.17 5.70 -6.43
N ALA A 351 -5.74 5.32 -7.58
CA ALA A 351 -6.98 4.55 -7.62
C ALA A 351 -6.81 3.13 -7.07
N GLN A 352 -5.71 2.44 -7.40
CA GLN A 352 -5.37 1.15 -6.81
C GLN A 352 -5.19 1.25 -5.30
N MET A 353 -4.45 2.26 -4.83
CA MET A 353 -4.25 2.52 -3.41
C MET A 353 -5.57 2.81 -2.68
N SER A 354 -6.48 3.57 -3.31
CA SER A 354 -7.83 3.80 -2.79
C SER A 354 -8.57 2.48 -2.55
N ALA A 355 -8.59 1.59 -3.53
CA ALA A 355 -9.25 0.28 -3.41
C ALA A 355 -8.64 -0.56 -2.28
N MET A 356 -7.31 -0.56 -2.16
CA MET A 356 -6.58 -1.27 -1.11
C MET A 356 -6.92 -0.73 0.29
N VAL A 357 -6.92 0.60 0.48
CA VAL A 357 -7.18 1.24 1.79
C VAL A 357 -8.65 1.08 2.19
N ILE A 358 -9.57 1.23 1.24
CA ILE A 358 -11.01 0.97 1.48
C ILE A 358 -11.23 -0.50 1.85
N GLY A 359 -10.60 -1.44 1.12
CA GLY A 359 -10.64 -2.86 1.45
C GLY A 359 -10.17 -3.13 2.88
N SER A 360 -9.03 -2.55 3.29
CA SER A 360 -8.50 -2.72 4.65
C SER A 360 -9.40 -2.13 5.74
N ALA A 361 -10.19 -1.10 5.42
CA ALA A 361 -11.16 -0.51 6.35
C ALA A 361 -12.42 -1.38 6.51
N ILE A 362 -12.89 -1.97 5.40
CA ILE A 362 -14.11 -2.80 5.38
C ILE A 362 -13.86 -4.19 5.98
N GLY A 363 -12.66 -4.74 5.80
CA GLY A 363 -12.35 -6.13 6.17
C GLY A 363 -12.75 -6.53 7.59
N PRO A 364 -12.29 -5.84 8.64
CA PRO A 364 -12.65 -6.17 10.02
C PRO A 364 -14.16 -6.11 10.29
N ALA A 365 -14.85 -5.10 9.77
CA ALA A 365 -16.29 -4.95 9.92
C ALA A 365 -17.06 -6.09 9.22
N PHE A 366 -16.61 -6.50 8.03
CA PHE A 366 -17.17 -7.63 7.30
C PHE A 366 -17.03 -8.94 8.09
N PHE A 367 -15.85 -9.22 8.65
CA PHE A 367 -15.61 -10.42 9.47
C PHE A 367 -16.46 -10.42 10.73
N ALA A 368 -16.54 -9.29 11.45
CA ALA A 368 -17.40 -9.14 12.61
C ALA A 368 -18.88 -9.36 12.28
N LEU A 369 -19.37 -8.80 11.16
CA LEU A 369 -20.75 -8.98 10.71
C LEU A 369 -21.05 -10.45 10.41
N VAL A 370 -20.20 -11.10 9.64
CA VAL A 370 -20.41 -12.53 9.30
C VAL A 370 -20.35 -13.39 10.56
N GLN A 371 -19.40 -13.13 11.46
CA GLN A 371 -19.29 -13.83 12.73
C GLN A 371 -20.56 -13.68 13.58
N SER A 372 -21.13 -12.47 13.66
CA SER A 372 -22.37 -12.23 14.42
C SER A 372 -23.59 -12.97 13.87
N ILE A 373 -23.61 -13.27 12.56
CA ILE A 373 -24.71 -13.99 11.90
C ILE A 373 -24.50 -15.51 11.96
N THR A 374 -23.26 -15.97 11.78
CA THR A 374 -22.95 -17.41 11.61
C THR A 374 -22.37 -18.07 12.87
N GLY A 375 -22.01 -17.28 13.88
CA GLY A 375 -21.40 -17.74 15.12
C GLY A 375 -19.91 -18.04 15.04
N GLY A 376 -19.25 -17.81 13.87
CA GLY A 376 -17.83 -18.07 13.70
C GLY A 376 -17.21 -17.38 12.51
N TYR A 377 -15.86 -17.38 12.43
CA TYR A 377 -15.09 -16.71 11.38
C TYR A 377 -14.90 -17.56 10.11
N ARG A 378 -15.12 -18.88 10.16
CA ARG A 378 -14.94 -19.75 8.99
C ARG A 378 -15.77 -19.33 7.79
N ALA A 379 -17.03 -18.91 8.01
CA ALA A 379 -17.88 -18.41 6.92
C ALA A 379 -17.32 -17.14 6.27
N ALA A 380 -16.73 -16.23 7.04
CA ALA A 380 -16.08 -15.02 6.51
C ALA A 380 -14.86 -15.36 5.64
N LEU A 381 -14.07 -16.37 6.04
CA LEU A 381 -12.94 -16.87 5.23
C LEU A 381 -13.41 -17.43 3.88
N TRP A 382 -14.47 -18.27 3.87
CA TRP A 382 -15.04 -18.80 2.63
C TRP A 382 -15.62 -17.72 1.72
N LEU A 383 -16.36 -16.78 2.27
CA LEU A 383 -16.91 -15.65 1.50
C LEU A 383 -15.81 -14.74 0.94
N SER A 384 -14.68 -14.62 1.64
CA SER A 384 -13.52 -13.84 1.17
C SER A 384 -12.89 -14.42 -0.11
N MET A 385 -13.14 -15.69 -0.46
CA MET A 385 -12.66 -16.29 -1.71
C MET A 385 -13.32 -15.72 -2.96
N LEU A 386 -14.48 -15.07 -2.84
CA LEU A 386 -15.20 -14.49 -4.00
C LEU A 386 -14.36 -13.45 -4.74
N LEU A 387 -13.68 -12.56 -4.02
CA LEU A 387 -12.87 -11.51 -4.64
C LEU A 387 -11.66 -12.06 -5.42
N PRO A 388 -10.81 -12.94 -4.86
CA PRO A 388 -9.75 -13.58 -5.66
C PRO A 388 -10.29 -14.45 -6.80
N ALA A 389 -11.42 -15.14 -6.64
CA ALA A 389 -12.01 -15.89 -7.74
C ALA A 389 -12.39 -14.99 -8.92
N ILE A 390 -13.03 -13.85 -8.65
CA ILE A 390 -13.30 -12.83 -9.67
C ILE A 390 -11.99 -12.32 -10.28
N ALA A 391 -10.99 -12.00 -9.46
CA ALA A 391 -9.69 -11.51 -9.94
C ALA A 391 -8.97 -12.53 -10.84
N LEU A 392 -9.10 -13.82 -10.55
CA LEU A 392 -8.53 -14.87 -11.39
C LEU A 392 -9.19 -14.88 -12.79
N LEU A 393 -10.51 -14.79 -12.84
CA LEU A 393 -11.25 -14.71 -14.11
C LEU A 393 -10.86 -13.46 -14.91
N LEU A 394 -10.74 -12.30 -14.25
CA LEU A 394 -10.29 -11.06 -14.89
C LEU A 394 -8.85 -11.14 -15.38
N SER A 395 -7.96 -11.82 -14.64
CA SER A 395 -6.57 -12.03 -15.06
C SER A 395 -6.49 -12.89 -16.31
N ILE A 396 -7.28 -13.96 -16.41
CA ILE A 396 -7.39 -14.81 -17.59
C ILE A 396 -7.96 -14.00 -18.78
N ALA A 397 -8.98 -13.19 -18.55
CA ALA A 397 -9.54 -12.32 -19.59
C ALA A 397 -8.54 -11.28 -20.08
N GLY A 398 -7.77 -10.67 -19.16
CA GLY A 398 -6.70 -9.73 -19.48
C GLY A 398 -5.59 -10.34 -20.36
N LEU A 399 -5.15 -11.57 -20.05
CA LEU A 399 -4.16 -12.28 -20.86
C LEU A 399 -4.65 -12.55 -22.27
N ARG A 400 -5.93 -12.92 -22.43
CA ARG A 400 -6.53 -13.12 -23.78
C ARG A 400 -6.59 -11.80 -24.56
N HIS A 401 -6.85 -10.69 -23.88
CA HIS A 401 -6.87 -9.36 -24.50
C HIS A 401 -5.48 -8.97 -25.04
N ASP A 402 -4.41 -9.18 -24.25
CA ASP A 402 -3.03 -8.91 -24.69
C ASP A 402 -2.65 -9.73 -25.92
N GLN A 403 -2.97 -11.04 -25.96
CA GLN A 403 -2.69 -11.91 -27.10
C GLN A 403 -3.42 -11.50 -28.39
N HIS A 404 -4.62 -10.94 -28.30
CA HIS A 404 -5.37 -10.45 -29.46
C HIS A 404 -4.81 -9.11 -29.98
N GLY A 405 -4.31 -8.25 -29.10
CA GLY A 405 -3.62 -7.01 -29.46
C GLY A 405 -2.36 -7.28 -30.26
N ASP A 406 -1.50 -8.19 -29.78
CA ASP A 406 -0.25 -8.56 -30.45
C ASP A 406 -0.49 -9.19 -31.83
N ARG A 407 -1.50 -10.06 -31.97
CA ARG A 407 -1.84 -10.67 -33.26
C ARG A 407 -2.31 -9.64 -34.30
N ARG A 408 -3.05 -8.60 -33.89
CA ARG A 408 -3.47 -7.52 -34.80
C ARG A 408 -2.28 -6.64 -35.21
N ALA A 409 -1.36 -6.35 -34.31
CA ALA A 409 -0.16 -5.59 -34.60
C ALA A 409 0.78 -6.34 -35.59
N HIS A 410 0.88 -7.66 -35.48
CA HIS A 410 1.63 -8.50 -36.43
C HIS A 410 0.93 -8.73 -37.78
N ALA A 411 -0.39 -8.65 -37.85
CA ALA A 411 -1.14 -8.78 -39.09
C ALA A 411 -1.16 -7.50 -39.93
N CYS A 412 -0.79 -6.35 -39.36
CA CYS A 412 -0.68 -5.05 -40.03
C CYS A 412 0.77 -4.67 -40.43
N ARG A 413 1.75 -5.53 -40.16
CA ARG A 413 3.14 -5.44 -40.66
C ARG A 413 3.36 -6.45 -41.79
#